data_698fd0b2973d775eefcb8e5b32ac2b38
#
_entry.id   698fd0b2973d775eefcb8e5b32ac2b38
#
_cell.length_a   1.000
_cell.length_b   1.000
_cell.length_c   1.000
_cell.angle_alpha   90.00
_cell.angle_beta   90.00
_cell.angle_gamma   90.00
#
_symmetry.space_group_name_H-M   'P 1'
#
loop_
_entity.id
_entity.type
_entity.pdbx_description
1 polymer ?
#
loop_
_entity_poly.entity_id
_entity_poly.type
_entity_poly.pdbx_seq_one_letter_code
_entity_poly.pdbx_strand_id
1 'polypeptide(L)'
;MNAWGVLVKFVTMIISQEQVLAALRNVEDPDLKKDLVTLNMIKDLKIEDKNVSFTLELTTPACPMKDMLKNACLNSIKHFVSQEAAVTINITSRVTKPMDSTQLKDIRNIILVSSGKGGVGKSTVASNLAVSLAADGAKVGLIDADIYGPSVPTMFDLVGAKPSARETQDGKTLILPIEKYGIKLLSLGFFADPDQPVPWRGPMASNAVKQLFNDADWGELDYLIVDLPPGTGDIHITITQSFPITGAVIVTTPQQVALADTRKGLAMFKMPGINIPVLGVVENMAYFTPEELPENKYYIFGKDGGKELAKSFDVPFLGEIPIVQSIAEAGDNGAPIALNTESVLSGAFAEIAGKVAQQVAINNAQTANC
;
A
#
# COMPACT_ATOMS: atom_id res chain seq x y z
N MET A 1 -54.07 -44.45 37.01
CA MET A 1 -52.79 -44.47 36.25
C MET A 1 -52.71 -43.15 35.49
N ASN A 2 -51.97 -42.17 36.03
CA ASN A 2 -51.89 -40.84 35.47
C ASN A 2 -50.61 -40.74 34.60
N ALA A 3 -50.81 -40.58 33.29
CA ALA A 3 -49.76 -40.31 32.34
C ALA A 3 -49.43 -38.80 32.35
N TRP A 4 -48.31 -38.44 32.98
CA TRP A 4 -47.76 -37.09 32.89
C TRP A 4 -46.91 -37.00 31.61
N GLY A 5 -47.49 -36.40 30.56
CA GLY A 5 -46.74 -35.99 29.37
C GLY A 5 -45.90 -34.77 29.69
N VAL A 6 -44.57 -34.95 29.79
CA VAL A 6 -43.63 -33.86 29.87
C VAL A 6 -43.55 -33.20 28.50
N LEU A 7 -44.22 -32.06 28.37
CA LEU A 7 -44.09 -31.20 27.19
C LEU A 7 -42.75 -30.49 27.26
N VAL A 8 -41.70 -31.06 26.62
CA VAL A 8 -40.43 -30.36 26.40
C VAL A 8 -40.70 -29.28 25.38
N LYS A 9 -40.96 -28.05 25.83
CA LYS A 9 -40.94 -26.89 24.95
C LYS A 9 -39.51 -26.74 24.41
N PHE A 10 -39.28 -27.10 23.17
CA PHE A 10 -38.14 -26.61 22.42
C PHE A 10 -38.27 -25.08 22.31
N VAL A 11 -37.61 -24.38 23.20
CA VAL A 11 -37.36 -22.94 23.03
C VAL A 11 -36.43 -22.81 21.85
N THR A 12 -36.97 -22.57 20.68
CA THR A 12 -36.17 -22.18 19.52
C THR A 12 -35.47 -20.89 19.92
N MET A 13 -34.16 -20.98 20.18
CA MET A 13 -33.33 -19.80 20.44
C MET A 13 -33.35 -18.95 19.17
N ILE A 14 -34.14 -17.90 19.15
CA ILE A 14 -34.15 -16.91 18.07
C ILE A 14 -32.90 -16.06 18.26
N ILE A 15 -32.00 -16.10 17.30
CA ILE A 15 -30.79 -15.24 17.30
C ILE A 15 -31.27 -13.81 17.03
N SER A 16 -30.87 -12.87 17.91
CA SER A 16 -31.19 -11.45 17.74
C SER A 16 -30.01 -10.66 17.19
N GLN A 17 -30.29 -9.54 16.53
CA GLN A 17 -29.27 -8.62 16.04
C GLN A 17 -28.41 -8.07 17.18
N GLU A 18 -29.01 -7.78 18.32
CA GLU A 18 -28.28 -7.28 19.51
C GLU A 18 -27.28 -8.30 20.03
N GLN A 19 -27.65 -9.59 20.08
CA GLN A 19 -26.76 -10.66 20.51
C GLN A 19 -25.56 -10.80 19.56
N VAL A 20 -25.78 -10.75 18.24
CA VAL A 20 -24.73 -10.83 17.24
C VAL A 20 -23.80 -9.62 17.33
N LEU A 21 -24.34 -8.40 17.43
CA LEU A 21 -23.52 -7.19 17.57
C LEU A 21 -22.75 -7.19 18.91
N ALA A 22 -23.36 -7.66 20.01
CA ALA A 22 -22.68 -7.80 21.29
C ALA A 22 -21.53 -8.82 21.22
N ALA A 23 -21.71 -9.93 20.51
CA ALA A 23 -20.65 -10.89 20.26
C ALA A 23 -19.50 -10.26 19.44
N LEU A 24 -19.82 -9.56 18.34
CA LEU A 24 -18.83 -8.93 17.46
C LEU A 24 -18.06 -7.77 18.13
N ARG A 25 -18.59 -7.15 19.20
CA ARG A 25 -17.86 -6.19 20.04
C ARG A 25 -16.68 -6.81 20.79
N ASN A 26 -16.61 -8.13 20.92
CA ASN A 26 -15.45 -8.82 21.50
C ASN A 26 -14.33 -9.05 20.47
N VAL A 27 -14.56 -8.70 19.21
CA VAL A 27 -13.54 -8.79 18.15
C VAL A 27 -12.94 -7.41 17.94
N GLU A 28 -11.69 -7.27 18.32
CA GLU A 28 -10.92 -6.03 18.20
C GLU A 28 -10.06 -6.07 16.93
N ASP A 29 -10.02 -4.95 16.20
CA ASP A 29 -9.03 -4.74 15.15
C ASP A 29 -7.68 -4.44 15.81
N PRO A 30 -6.64 -5.27 15.62
CA PRO A 30 -5.36 -5.13 16.31
C PRO A 30 -4.60 -3.86 15.94
N ASP A 31 -4.89 -3.28 14.76
CA ASP A 31 -4.23 -2.08 14.24
C ASP A 31 -4.88 -0.82 14.79
N LEU A 32 -6.20 -0.79 14.78
CA LEU A 32 -6.99 0.36 15.22
C LEU A 32 -7.35 0.32 16.71
N LYS A 33 -7.11 -0.81 17.39
CA LYS A 33 -7.35 -1.04 18.85
C LYS A 33 -8.75 -0.64 19.29
N LYS A 34 -9.74 -0.96 18.46
CA LYS A 34 -11.17 -0.76 18.71
C LYS A 34 -11.94 -1.96 18.18
N ASP A 35 -13.11 -2.22 18.74
CA ASP A 35 -13.98 -3.30 18.27
C ASP A 35 -14.56 -3.00 16.87
N LEU A 36 -14.85 -4.07 16.11
CA LEU A 36 -15.32 -3.96 14.73
C LEU A 36 -16.67 -3.25 14.58
N VAL A 37 -17.52 -3.30 15.61
CA VAL A 37 -18.83 -2.64 15.62
C VAL A 37 -18.66 -1.13 15.80
N THR A 38 -17.82 -0.71 16.75
CA THR A 38 -17.47 0.70 16.98
C THR A 38 -16.75 1.30 15.77
N LEU A 39 -15.91 0.52 15.07
CA LEU A 39 -15.27 0.92 13.82
C LEU A 39 -16.22 0.95 12.62
N ASN A 40 -17.48 0.56 12.82
CA ASN A 40 -18.49 0.50 11.76
C ASN A 40 -18.07 -0.39 10.57
N MET A 41 -17.29 -1.45 10.85
CA MET A 41 -16.81 -2.41 9.85
C MET A 41 -17.82 -3.52 9.55
N ILE A 42 -18.90 -3.64 10.36
CA ILE A 42 -19.98 -4.62 10.16
C ILE A 42 -21.10 -3.96 9.37
N LYS A 43 -21.40 -4.47 8.17
CA LYS A 43 -22.42 -3.96 7.27
C LYS A 43 -23.43 -5.06 6.93
N ASP A 44 -24.62 -4.66 6.51
CA ASP A 44 -25.66 -5.53 5.93
C ASP A 44 -25.97 -6.76 6.78
N LEU A 45 -26.00 -6.61 8.12
CA LEU A 45 -26.31 -7.72 9.02
C LEU A 45 -27.74 -8.20 8.82
N LYS A 46 -27.89 -9.48 8.44
CA LYS A 46 -29.17 -10.17 8.28
C LYS A 46 -29.18 -11.45 9.11
N ILE A 47 -30.34 -11.73 9.72
CA ILE A 47 -30.52 -12.91 10.55
C ILE A 47 -31.83 -13.57 10.12
N GLU A 48 -31.74 -14.81 9.71
CA GLU A 48 -32.86 -15.65 9.31
C GLU A 48 -32.78 -16.98 10.09
N ASP A 49 -33.55 -17.13 11.12
CA ASP A 49 -33.50 -18.25 12.07
C ASP A 49 -32.09 -18.44 12.69
N LYS A 50 -31.36 -19.47 12.26
CA LYS A 50 -29.98 -19.75 12.68
C LYS A 50 -28.95 -19.25 11.69
N ASN A 51 -29.38 -18.65 10.58
CA ASN A 51 -28.45 -18.12 9.58
C ASN A 51 -28.12 -16.67 9.88
N VAL A 52 -26.85 -16.37 10.10
CA VAL A 52 -26.31 -15.03 10.31
C VAL A 52 -25.44 -14.67 9.12
N SER A 53 -25.77 -13.60 8.42
CA SER A 53 -24.97 -13.11 7.31
C SER A 53 -24.67 -11.62 7.47
N PHE A 54 -23.43 -11.23 7.17
CA PHE A 54 -23.03 -9.82 7.17
C PHE A 54 -21.82 -9.60 6.28
N THR A 55 -21.55 -8.33 6.01
CA THR A 55 -20.36 -7.88 5.27
C THR A 55 -19.35 -7.30 6.25
N LEU A 56 -18.11 -7.80 6.22
CA LEU A 56 -16.97 -7.23 6.92
C LEU A 56 -16.25 -6.28 5.96
N GLU A 57 -16.38 -4.96 6.19
CA GLU A 57 -15.74 -3.90 5.40
C GLU A 57 -14.37 -3.58 6.00
N LEU A 58 -13.30 -3.98 5.31
CA LEU A 58 -11.92 -3.73 5.69
C LEU A 58 -11.46 -2.32 5.27
N THR A 59 -10.42 -1.79 5.91
CA THR A 59 -9.85 -0.47 5.60
C THR A 59 -8.98 -0.46 4.34
N THR A 60 -8.61 -1.65 3.82
CA THR A 60 -7.85 -1.81 2.57
C THR A 60 -8.09 -3.22 2.00
N PRO A 61 -8.11 -3.40 0.66
CA PRO A 61 -8.17 -4.73 0.06
C PRO A 61 -6.91 -5.57 0.34
N ALA A 62 -5.78 -4.92 0.54
CA ALA A 62 -4.48 -5.53 0.89
C ALA A 62 -4.30 -5.81 2.40
N CYS A 63 -5.40 -6.00 3.16
CA CYS A 63 -5.32 -6.20 4.61
C CYS A 63 -4.68 -7.56 4.96
N PRO A 64 -3.51 -7.60 5.62
CA PRO A 64 -2.85 -8.86 5.99
C PRO A 64 -3.60 -9.63 7.08
N MET A 65 -4.50 -8.96 7.83
CA MET A 65 -5.28 -9.55 8.93
C MET A 65 -6.66 -10.08 8.50
N LYS A 66 -6.98 -10.06 7.20
CA LYS A 66 -8.29 -10.40 6.63
C LYS A 66 -8.84 -11.74 7.14
N ASP A 67 -8.06 -12.80 7.03
CA ASP A 67 -8.50 -14.14 7.43
C ASP A 67 -8.60 -14.27 8.97
N MET A 68 -7.71 -13.63 9.70
CA MET A 68 -7.75 -13.60 11.17
C MET A 68 -9.03 -12.93 11.65
N LEU A 69 -9.36 -11.74 11.13
CA LEU A 69 -10.58 -11.01 11.52
C LEU A 69 -11.85 -11.80 11.16
N LYS A 70 -11.88 -12.40 9.95
CA LYS A 70 -12.99 -13.28 9.54
C LYS A 70 -13.18 -14.45 10.51
N ASN A 71 -12.11 -15.15 10.86
CA ASN A 71 -12.17 -16.28 11.79
C ASN A 71 -12.54 -15.84 13.21
N ALA A 72 -12.05 -14.70 13.67
CA ALA A 72 -12.40 -14.13 14.96
C ALA A 72 -13.90 -13.81 15.05
N CYS A 73 -14.48 -13.20 14.02
CA CYS A 73 -15.93 -12.96 13.93
C CYS A 73 -16.73 -14.27 14.00
N LEU A 74 -16.34 -15.27 13.19
CA LEU A 74 -16.99 -16.57 13.16
C LEU A 74 -16.97 -17.23 14.55
N ASN A 75 -15.81 -17.25 15.19
CA ASN A 75 -15.61 -17.86 16.50
C ASN A 75 -16.39 -17.11 17.60
N SER A 76 -16.41 -15.78 17.55
CA SER A 76 -17.15 -14.97 18.50
C SER A 76 -18.67 -15.23 18.45
N ILE A 77 -19.25 -15.30 17.25
CA ILE A 77 -20.67 -15.62 17.08
C ILE A 77 -20.96 -17.05 17.57
N LYS A 78 -20.13 -18.02 17.19
CA LYS A 78 -20.32 -19.42 17.65
C LYS A 78 -20.21 -19.57 19.15
N HIS A 79 -19.35 -18.81 19.81
CA HIS A 79 -19.11 -18.89 21.24
C HIS A 79 -20.18 -18.16 22.07
N PHE A 80 -20.54 -16.93 21.67
CA PHE A 80 -21.38 -16.06 22.49
C PHE A 80 -22.87 -16.08 22.07
N VAL A 81 -23.19 -16.54 20.85
CA VAL A 81 -24.59 -16.56 20.38
C VAL A 81 -25.10 -17.97 20.24
N SER A 82 -24.55 -18.79 19.34
CA SER A 82 -24.95 -20.18 19.15
C SER A 82 -23.91 -20.97 18.37
N GLN A 83 -23.52 -22.14 18.88
CA GLN A 83 -22.62 -23.07 18.16
C GLN A 83 -23.24 -23.61 16.86
N GLU A 84 -24.58 -23.63 16.78
CA GLU A 84 -25.32 -24.10 15.62
C GLU A 84 -25.57 -22.99 14.57
N ALA A 85 -25.13 -21.75 14.85
CA ALA A 85 -25.30 -20.65 13.91
C ALA A 85 -24.52 -20.91 12.61
N ALA A 86 -25.21 -20.84 11.48
CA ALA A 86 -24.60 -20.85 10.15
C ALA A 86 -24.22 -19.41 9.80
N VAL A 87 -22.90 -19.11 9.86
CA VAL A 87 -22.40 -17.74 9.68
C VAL A 87 -21.78 -17.59 8.29
N THR A 88 -22.30 -16.63 7.51
CA THR A 88 -21.77 -16.25 6.20
C THR A 88 -21.19 -14.84 6.30
N ILE A 89 -19.90 -14.70 6.02
CA ILE A 89 -19.18 -13.41 6.08
C ILE A 89 -18.69 -13.05 4.69
N ASN A 90 -19.28 -12.02 4.11
CA ASN A 90 -18.78 -11.39 2.90
C ASN A 90 -17.68 -10.40 3.28
N ILE A 91 -16.62 -10.32 2.47
CA ILE A 91 -15.55 -9.37 2.72
C ILE A 91 -15.55 -8.34 1.62
N THR A 92 -15.56 -7.07 2.02
CA THR A 92 -15.36 -5.92 1.14
C THR A 92 -14.27 -5.04 1.73
N SER A 93 -13.84 -4.04 0.99
CA SER A 93 -12.87 -3.08 1.49
C SER A 93 -13.20 -1.68 1.02
N ARG A 94 -12.86 -0.71 1.85
CA ARG A 94 -12.94 0.70 1.51
C ARG A 94 -11.71 1.39 2.01
N VAL A 95 -10.81 1.75 1.10
CA VAL A 95 -9.59 2.48 1.47
C VAL A 95 -9.95 3.79 2.15
N THR A 96 -9.36 4.02 3.32
CA THR A 96 -9.57 5.23 4.10
C THR A 96 -8.91 6.44 3.42
N LYS A 97 -9.40 7.63 3.70
CA LYS A 97 -8.90 8.91 3.17
C LYS A 97 -8.53 9.81 4.34
N PRO A 98 -7.42 10.57 4.28
CA PRO A 98 -7.15 11.64 5.24
C PRO A 98 -8.29 12.68 5.22
N MET A 99 -8.62 13.25 6.37
CA MET A 99 -9.55 14.37 6.42
C MET A 99 -8.91 15.60 5.76
N ASP A 100 -9.68 16.29 4.88
CA ASP A 100 -9.37 17.59 4.28
C ASP A 100 -8.23 17.69 3.25
N SER A 101 -8.36 17.02 2.09
CA SER A 101 -7.64 17.52 0.92
C SER A 101 -8.61 18.07 -0.13
N THR A 102 -8.54 19.37 -0.37
CA THR A 102 -9.26 20.04 -1.48
C THR A 102 -8.54 19.85 -2.81
N GLN A 103 -7.25 19.49 -2.77
CA GLN A 103 -6.44 19.17 -3.94
C GLN A 103 -6.49 17.66 -4.21
N LEU A 104 -6.56 17.27 -5.48
CA LEU A 104 -6.59 15.87 -5.93
C LEU A 104 -7.67 15.04 -5.23
N LYS A 105 -8.90 15.55 -5.19
CA LYS A 105 -10.04 15.00 -4.43
C LYS A 105 -10.35 13.53 -4.73
N ASP A 106 -10.03 13.09 -5.94
CA ASP A 106 -10.30 11.74 -6.43
C ASP A 106 -9.19 10.75 -6.07
N ILE A 107 -8.07 11.23 -5.50
CA ILE A 107 -6.96 10.40 -5.01
C ILE A 107 -7.05 10.33 -3.48
N ARG A 108 -7.19 9.11 -2.95
CA ARG A 108 -7.36 8.91 -1.51
C ARG A 108 -6.07 9.04 -0.75
N ASN A 109 -4.99 8.43 -1.24
CA ASN A 109 -3.71 8.39 -0.56
C ASN A 109 -2.56 8.58 -1.54
N ILE A 110 -1.63 9.45 -1.20
CA ILE A 110 -0.39 9.69 -1.96
C ILE A 110 0.76 9.16 -1.12
N ILE A 111 1.48 8.17 -1.65
CA ILE A 111 2.58 7.48 -0.98
C ILE A 111 3.87 7.76 -1.74
N LEU A 112 4.82 8.39 -1.07
CA LEU A 112 6.15 8.62 -1.61
C LEU A 112 7.03 7.38 -1.43
N VAL A 113 7.78 6.98 -2.46
CA VAL A 113 8.86 6.01 -2.34
C VAL A 113 10.17 6.75 -2.50
N SER A 114 10.98 6.76 -1.46
CA SER A 114 12.19 7.56 -1.34
C SER A 114 13.38 6.71 -0.95
N SER A 115 14.57 7.17 -1.30
CA SER A 115 15.83 6.56 -0.86
C SER A 115 16.89 7.63 -0.62
N GLY A 116 17.80 7.39 0.33
CA GLY A 116 18.90 8.28 0.61
C GLY A 116 19.98 8.29 -0.50
N LYS A 117 20.04 7.22 -1.30
CA LYS A 117 21.10 7.00 -2.31
C LYS A 117 20.51 6.36 -3.56
N GLY A 118 21.12 6.63 -4.72
CA GLY A 118 20.85 5.93 -5.96
C GLY A 118 21.34 4.48 -5.96
N GLY A 119 20.71 3.62 -6.77
CA GLY A 119 21.11 2.22 -6.94
C GLY A 119 20.64 1.26 -5.84
N VAL A 120 19.80 1.67 -4.90
CA VAL A 120 19.25 0.80 -3.86
C VAL A 120 18.00 0.02 -4.30
N GLY A 121 17.54 0.18 -5.55
CA GLY A 121 16.35 -0.48 -6.10
C GLY A 121 15.02 0.19 -5.72
N LYS A 122 15.04 1.50 -5.46
CA LYS A 122 13.87 2.31 -5.14
C LYS A 122 12.72 2.11 -6.14
N SER A 123 13.01 2.27 -7.44
CA SER A 123 12.01 2.16 -8.52
C SER A 123 11.49 0.72 -8.69
N THR A 124 12.34 -0.28 -8.43
CA THR A 124 11.90 -1.69 -8.37
C THR A 124 10.87 -1.89 -7.25
N VAL A 125 11.14 -1.33 -6.07
CA VAL A 125 10.19 -1.41 -4.95
C VAL A 125 8.91 -0.64 -5.28
N ALA A 126 9.00 0.58 -5.82
CA ALA A 126 7.83 1.40 -6.18
C ALA A 126 6.93 0.70 -7.21
N SER A 127 7.52 0.14 -8.27
CA SER A 127 6.81 -0.58 -9.34
C SER A 127 6.11 -1.84 -8.81
N ASN A 128 6.82 -2.66 -8.05
CA ASN A 128 6.25 -3.89 -7.49
C ASN A 128 5.22 -3.60 -6.38
N LEU A 129 5.40 -2.54 -5.58
CA LEU A 129 4.41 -2.08 -4.61
C LEU A 129 3.11 -1.68 -5.30
N ALA A 130 3.19 -0.90 -6.39
CA ALA A 130 2.02 -0.46 -7.14
C ALA A 130 1.25 -1.66 -7.74
N VAL A 131 1.97 -2.60 -8.37
CA VAL A 131 1.39 -3.81 -8.95
C VAL A 131 0.77 -4.71 -7.87
N SER A 132 1.44 -4.90 -6.73
CA SER A 132 0.90 -5.71 -5.63
C SER A 132 -0.39 -5.14 -5.06
N LEU A 133 -0.46 -3.82 -4.83
CA LEU A 133 -1.69 -3.17 -4.35
C LEU A 133 -2.83 -3.31 -5.37
N ALA A 134 -2.53 -3.22 -6.67
CA ALA A 134 -3.53 -3.40 -7.72
C ALA A 134 -4.00 -4.85 -7.83
N ALA A 135 -3.11 -5.83 -7.64
CA ALA A 135 -3.45 -7.25 -7.63
C ALA A 135 -4.42 -7.59 -6.49
N ASP A 136 -4.33 -6.89 -5.36
CA ASP A 136 -5.27 -7.01 -4.24
C ASP A 136 -6.60 -6.27 -4.49
N GLY A 137 -6.75 -5.58 -5.63
CA GLY A 137 -7.99 -4.93 -6.05
C GLY A 137 -8.09 -3.43 -5.75
N ALA A 138 -7.01 -2.78 -5.33
CA ALA A 138 -6.98 -1.32 -5.19
C ALA A 138 -6.85 -0.62 -6.56
N LYS A 139 -7.41 0.58 -6.68
CA LYS A 139 -7.19 1.48 -7.83
C LYS A 139 -5.87 2.21 -7.61
N VAL A 140 -4.86 1.93 -8.43
CA VAL A 140 -3.49 2.41 -8.20
C VAL A 140 -2.98 3.23 -9.38
N GLY A 141 -2.32 4.35 -9.05
CA GLY A 141 -1.48 5.12 -9.98
C GLY A 141 -0.01 5.07 -9.57
N LEU A 142 0.88 5.20 -10.53
CA LEU A 142 2.32 5.33 -10.30
C LEU A 142 2.87 6.53 -11.07
N ILE A 143 3.49 7.46 -10.36
CA ILE A 143 4.29 8.55 -10.93
C ILE A 143 5.78 8.20 -10.78
N ASP A 144 6.50 8.20 -11.90
CA ASP A 144 7.96 8.22 -11.90
C ASP A 144 8.44 9.67 -11.99
N ALA A 145 8.87 10.19 -10.85
CA ALA A 145 9.39 11.54 -10.71
C ALA A 145 10.92 11.60 -10.73
N ASP A 146 11.60 10.47 -11.02
CA ASP A 146 13.05 10.43 -11.15
C ASP A 146 13.48 10.94 -12.52
N ILE A 147 13.67 12.24 -12.59
CA ILE A 147 13.98 12.96 -13.84
C ILE A 147 15.38 12.63 -14.39
N TYR A 148 16.29 12.17 -13.53
CA TYR A 148 17.68 11.89 -13.92
C TYR A 148 17.89 10.46 -14.39
N GLY A 149 16.97 9.55 -14.04
CA GLY A 149 17.04 8.15 -14.43
C GLY A 149 15.65 7.50 -14.42
N PRO A 150 14.71 7.99 -15.27
CA PRO A 150 13.36 7.45 -15.29
C PRO A 150 13.41 5.97 -15.71
N SER A 151 13.10 5.08 -14.79
CA SER A 151 13.21 3.63 -14.99
C SER A 151 11.87 2.93 -15.20
N VAL A 152 10.77 3.56 -14.81
CA VAL A 152 9.43 2.99 -14.96
C VAL A 152 9.06 2.66 -16.40
N PRO A 153 9.40 3.49 -17.43
CA PRO A 153 9.14 3.11 -18.81
C PRO A 153 9.76 1.77 -19.20
N THR A 154 11.00 1.49 -18.77
CA THR A 154 11.66 0.20 -19.02
C THR A 154 10.99 -0.92 -18.22
N MET A 155 10.73 -0.71 -16.93
CA MET A 155 10.15 -1.72 -16.04
C MET A 155 8.73 -2.15 -16.41
N PHE A 156 8.06 -1.38 -17.27
CA PHE A 156 6.72 -1.69 -17.78
C PHE A 156 6.66 -1.93 -19.28
N ASP A 157 7.81 -2.09 -19.95
CA ASP A 157 7.88 -2.25 -21.41
C ASP A 157 7.10 -1.14 -22.14
N LEU A 158 7.38 0.11 -21.77
CA LEU A 158 6.73 1.33 -22.28
C LEU A 158 7.76 2.34 -22.80
N VAL A 159 8.98 1.89 -23.13
CA VAL A 159 10.02 2.77 -23.70
C VAL A 159 9.52 3.33 -25.03
N GLY A 160 9.57 4.65 -25.19
CA GLY A 160 9.07 5.34 -26.36
C GLY A 160 7.54 5.52 -26.42
N ALA A 161 6.80 4.98 -25.45
CA ALA A 161 5.37 5.25 -25.36
C ALA A 161 5.13 6.74 -25.00
N LYS A 162 4.06 7.30 -25.55
CA LYS A 162 3.66 8.69 -25.27
C LYS A 162 2.24 8.73 -24.75
N PRO A 163 2.01 9.32 -23.58
CA PRO A 163 0.66 9.55 -23.08
C PRO A 163 -0.14 10.38 -24.06
N SER A 164 -1.39 10.03 -24.26
CA SER A 164 -2.33 10.87 -25.01
C SER A 164 -2.85 12.00 -24.11
N ALA A 165 -3.54 12.96 -24.73
CA ALA A 165 -4.15 14.06 -24.03
C ALA A 165 -5.59 14.22 -24.48
N ARG A 166 -6.45 14.73 -23.60
CA ARG A 166 -7.81 15.14 -23.94
C ARG A 166 -8.07 16.58 -23.53
N GLU A 167 -8.87 17.27 -24.31
CA GLU A 167 -9.36 18.59 -23.95
C GLU A 167 -10.65 18.45 -23.13
N THR A 168 -10.73 19.15 -22.01
CA THR A 168 -11.95 19.24 -21.18
C THR A 168 -12.90 20.26 -21.75
N GLN A 169 -14.15 20.26 -21.31
CA GLN A 169 -15.16 21.25 -21.74
C GLN A 169 -14.74 22.70 -21.41
N ASP A 170 -13.91 22.89 -20.41
CA ASP A 170 -13.39 24.20 -19.99
C ASP A 170 -12.14 24.62 -20.77
N GLY A 171 -11.72 23.86 -21.80
CA GLY A 171 -10.54 24.14 -22.61
C GLY A 171 -9.21 23.77 -21.94
N LYS A 172 -9.21 23.06 -20.82
CA LYS A 172 -8.00 22.55 -20.18
C LYS A 172 -7.57 21.24 -20.85
N THR A 173 -6.30 21.12 -21.19
CA THR A 173 -5.73 19.85 -21.68
C THR A 173 -5.29 18.98 -20.49
N LEU A 174 -5.80 17.75 -20.42
CA LEU A 174 -5.40 16.76 -19.42
C LEU A 174 -4.60 15.65 -20.09
N ILE A 175 -3.51 15.25 -19.44
CA ILE A 175 -2.68 14.10 -19.81
C ILE A 175 -3.42 12.84 -19.39
N LEU A 176 -3.58 11.88 -20.29
CA LEU A 176 -4.15 10.58 -19.98
C LEU A 176 -3.04 9.62 -19.57
N PRO A 177 -3.00 9.15 -18.31
CA PRO A 177 -2.03 8.15 -17.87
C PRO A 177 -2.10 6.88 -18.73
N ILE A 178 -0.96 6.25 -18.96
CA ILE A 178 -0.92 4.95 -19.65
C ILE A 178 -1.36 3.88 -18.69
N GLU A 179 -2.28 3.01 -19.13
CA GLU A 179 -2.74 1.88 -18.32
C GLU A 179 -1.98 0.61 -18.70
N LYS A 180 -1.35 -0.01 -17.72
CA LYS A 180 -0.68 -1.31 -17.88
C LYS A 180 -0.71 -2.09 -16.57
N TYR A 181 -0.93 -3.39 -16.64
CA TYR A 181 -0.99 -4.29 -15.47
C TYR A 181 -1.95 -3.84 -14.36
N GLY A 182 -3.08 -3.21 -14.74
CA GLY A 182 -4.10 -2.76 -13.79
C GLY A 182 -3.75 -1.46 -13.04
N ILE A 183 -2.68 -0.77 -13.42
CA ILE A 183 -2.30 0.51 -12.84
C ILE A 183 -2.21 1.63 -13.90
N LYS A 184 -2.39 2.86 -13.47
CA LYS A 184 -2.22 4.08 -14.29
C LYS A 184 -0.80 4.63 -14.09
N LEU A 185 -0.10 4.92 -15.17
CA LEU A 185 1.33 5.25 -15.19
C LEU A 185 1.59 6.60 -15.83
N LEU A 186 2.38 7.44 -15.18
CA LEU A 186 3.04 8.59 -15.79
C LEU A 186 4.51 8.63 -15.35
N SER A 187 5.40 8.87 -16.29
CA SER A 187 6.82 9.06 -16.07
C SER A 187 7.29 10.31 -16.79
N LEU A 188 8.22 11.03 -16.21
CA LEU A 188 8.94 12.09 -16.91
C LEU A 188 9.68 11.55 -18.13
N GLY A 189 10.06 10.26 -18.12
CA GLY A 189 10.66 9.57 -19.26
C GLY A 189 9.76 9.47 -20.50
N PHE A 190 8.45 9.61 -20.37
CA PHE A 190 7.54 9.65 -21.53
C PHE A 190 7.61 10.95 -22.32
N PHE A 191 8.14 12.02 -21.71
CA PHE A 191 8.23 13.36 -22.30
C PHE A 191 9.63 13.73 -22.74
N ALA A 192 10.63 12.90 -22.45
CA ALA A 192 12.02 13.05 -22.85
C ALA A 192 12.36 12.05 -23.97
N ASP A 193 13.26 12.44 -24.84
CA ASP A 193 13.87 11.52 -25.79
C ASP A 193 14.93 10.69 -25.04
N PRO A 194 14.87 9.35 -25.05
CA PRO A 194 15.81 8.51 -24.35
C PRO A 194 17.28 8.77 -24.73
N ASP A 195 17.51 9.17 -25.96
CA ASP A 195 18.86 9.39 -26.53
C ASP A 195 19.34 10.84 -26.42
N GLN A 196 18.52 11.75 -25.91
CA GLN A 196 18.88 13.16 -25.78
C GLN A 196 18.93 13.60 -24.31
N PRO A 197 20.09 14.06 -23.83
CA PRO A 197 20.17 14.61 -22.48
C PRO A 197 19.36 15.90 -22.38
N VAL A 198 18.34 15.89 -21.55
CA VAL A 198 17.58 17.10 -21.22
C VAL A 198 18.24 17.78 -20.02
N PRO A 199 18.75 19.01 -20.16
CA PRO A 199 19.40 19.70 -19.05
C PRO A 199 18.35 20.26 -18.07
N TRP A 200 17.81 19.39 -17.24
CA TRP A 200 16.84 19.76 -16.23
C TRP A 200 17.48 20.62 -15.13
N ARG A 201 17.00 21.84 -14.97
CA ARG A 201 17.31 22.68 -13.82
C ARG A 201 16.27 22.46 -12.71
N GLY A 202 16.67 22.58 -11.43
CA GLY A 202 15.78 22.29 -10.29
C GLY A 202 14.35 22.83 -10.40
N PRO A 203 14.15 24.15 -10.69
CA PRO A 203 12.79 24.68 -10.84
C PRO A 203 11.99 24.09 -12.01
N MET A 204 12.64 23.76 -13.13
CA MET A 204 11.98 23.14 -14.29
C MET A 204 11.55 21.70 -13.95
N ALA A 205 12.43 20.95 -13.31
CA ALA A 205 12.16 19.59 -12.83
C ALA A 205 10.97 19.57 -11.87
N SER A 206 10.99 20.44 -10.87
CA SER A 206 9.91 20.56 -9.91
C SER A 206 8.57 20.93 -10.54
N ASN A 207 8.56 21.82 -11.55
CA ASN A 207 7.35 22.17 -12.27
C ASN A 207 6.83 21.01 -13.14
N ALA A 208 7.71 20.28 -13.83
CA ALA A 208 7.33 19.12 -14.62
C ALA A 208 6.68 18.04 -13.74
N VAL A 209 7.27 17.77 -12.56
CA VAL A 209 6.65 16.83 -11.61
C VAL A 209 5.28 17.32 -11.16
N LYS A 210 5.12 18.62 -10.83
CA LYS A 210 3.79 19.17 -10.47
C LYS A 210 2.74 18.98 -11.57
N GLN A 211 3.14 19.06 -12.83
CA GLN A 211 2.23 18.80 -13.95
C GLN A 211 1.75 17.36 -14.01
N LEU A 212 2.60 16.37 -13.67
CA LEU A 212 2.18 14.97 -13.59
C LEU A 212 1.07 14.75 -12.55
N PHE A 213 1.04 15.56 -11.48
CA PHE A 213 -0.05 15.50 -10.50
C PHE A 213 -1.29 16.27 -10.95
N ASN A 214 -1.13 17.52 -11.41
CA ASN A 214 -2.23 18.47 -11.59
C ASN A 214 -2.90 18.42 -12.96
N ASP A 215 -2.13 18.05 -13.99
CA ASP A 215 -2.57 18.09 -15.38
C ASP A 215 -2.86 16.70 -15.95
N ALA A 216 -2.87 15.68 -15.09
CA ALA A 216 -3.23 14.31 -15.46
C ALA A 216 -4.65 13.95 -15.04
N ASP A 217 -5.31 13.16 -15.89
CA ASP A 217 -6.62 12.56 -15.61
C ASP A 217 -6.47 11.23 -14.85
N TRP A 218 -6.16 11.33 -13.58
CA TRP A 218 -6.01 10.14 -12.74
C TRP A 218 -7.33 9.42 -12.48
N GLY A 219 -8.47 10.15 -12.48
CA GLY A 219 -9.75 9.64 -12.01
C GLY A 219 -9.67 9.22 -10.53
N GLU A 220 -10.59 8.34 -10.11
CA GLU A 220 -10.56 7.83 -8.74
C GLU A 220 -9.41 6.85 -8.53
N LEU A 221 -8.55 7.14 -7.52
CA LEU A 221 -7.49 6.26 -7.07
C LEU A 221 -7.57 6.04 -5.56
N ASP A 222 -7.28 4.81 -5.14
CA ASP A 222 -7.06 4.47 -3.73
C ASP A 222 -5.66 4.86 -3.29
N TYR A 223 -4.67 4.62 -4.17
CA TYR A 223 -3.26 4.93 -3.93
C TYR A 223 -2.61 5.55 -5.17
N LEU A 224 -1.88 6.63 -4.97
CA LEU A 224 -0.95 7.17 -5.94
C LEU A 224 0.47 6.98 -5.38
N ILE A 225 1.22 6.06 -5.97
CA ILE A 225 2.62 5.81 -5.61
C ILE A 225 3.48 6.80 -6.39
N VAL A 226 4.45 7.40 -5.71
CA VAL A 226 5.35 8.39 -6.32
C VAL A 226 6.79 7.92 -6.13
N ASP A 227 7.42 7.50 -7.20
CA ASP A 227 8.83 7.14 -7.23
C ASP A 227 9.69 8.42 -7.33
N LEU A 228 10.31 8.82 -6.22
CA LEU A 228 11.08 10.06 -6.13
C LEU A 228 12.50 9.87 -6.65
N PRO A 229 13.20 10.92 -7.11
CA PRO A 229 14.65 10.83 -7.32
C PRO A 229 15.38 10.48 -6.02
N PRO A 230 16.60 9.94 -6.07
CA PRO A 230 17.37 9.64 -4.87
C PRO A 230 17.81 10.91 -4.14
N GLY A 231 17.98 10.81 -2.83
CA GLY A 231 18.47 11.90 -1.99
C GLY A 231 17.36 12.75 -1.36
N THR A 232 17.64 14.04 -1.13
CA THR A 232 16.76 14.97 -0.37
C THR A 232 16.68 16.35 -1.05
N GLY A 233 16.62 16.38 -2.38
CA GLY A 233 16.68 17.61 -3.18
C GLY A 233 15.35 18.35 -3.30
N ASP A 234 15.36 19.39 -4.15
CA ASP A 234 14.25 20.33 -4.34
C ASP A 234 12.91 19.66 -4.73
N ILE A 235 12.97 18.55 -5.48
CA ILE A 235 11.78 17.80 -5.89
C ILE A 235 11.04 17.26 -4.66
N HIS A 236 11.76 16.71 -3.68
CA HIS A 236 11.18 16.21 -2.43
C HIS A 236 10.43 17.32 -1.68
N ILE A 237 11.10 18.46 -1.48
CA ILE A 237 10.53 19.62 -0.79
C ILE A 237 9.30 20.14 -1.55
N THR A 238 9.42 20.25 -2.87
CA THR A 238 8.33 20.75 -3.72
C THR A 238 7.09 19.87 -3.63
N ILE A 239 7.25 18.53 -3.71
CA ILE A 239 6.12 17.61 -3.65
C ILE A 239 5.47 17.63 -2.27
N THR A 240 6.28 17.56 -1.19
CA THR A 240 5.78 17.53 0.17
C THR A 240 5.06 18.81 0.58
N GLN A 241 5.43 19.96 0.00
CA GLN A 241 4.77 21.24 0.26
C GLN A 241 3.57 21.51 -0.65
N SER A 242 3.49 20.85 -1.80
CA SER A 242 2.46 21.13 -2.82
C SER A 242 1.28 20.17 -2.78
N PHE A 243 1.44 18.98 -2.20
CA PHE A 243 0.43 17.92 -2.27
C PHE A 243 0.17 17.29 -0.89
N PRO A 244 -1.05 16.78 -0.65
CA PRO A 244 -1.43 16.15 0.62
C PRO A 244 -0.84 14.73 0.69
N ILE A 245 0.42 14.63 1.08
CA ILE A 245 1.13 13.37 1.16
C ILE A 245 0.65 12.57 2.39
N THR A 246 0.19 11.35 2.18
CA THR A 246 -0.26 10.45 3.26
C THR A 246 0.92 9.87 4.03
N GLY A 247 2.04 9.58 3.34
CA GLY A 247 3.24 9.08 4.00
C GLY A 247 4.34 8.68 3.01
N ALA A 248 5.48 8.28 3.56
CA ALA A 248 6.66 7.89 2.79
C ALA A 248 7.13 6.48 3.15
N VAL A 249 7.44 5.67 2.14
CA VAL A 249 8.17 4.40 2.22
C VAL A 249 9.62 4.67 1.90
N ILE A 250 10.52 4.22 2.77
CA ILE A 250 11.96 4.44 2.62
C ILE A 250 12.63 3.15 2.20
N VAL A 251 13.35 3.19 1.08
CA VAL A 251 14.09 2.05 0.55
C VAL A 251 15.58 2.23 0.80
N THR A 252 16.21 1.22 1.36
CA THR A 252 17.67 1.19 1.61
C THR A 252 18.24 -0.20 1.35
N THR A 253 19.56 -0.30 1.35
CA THR A 253 20.28 -1.58 1.42
C THR A 253 21.02 -1.67 2.77
N PRO A 254 21.46 -2.87 3.21
CA PRO A 254 22.16 -3.01 4.50
C PRO A 254 23.53 -2.30 4.58
N GLN A 255 24.05 -1.80 3.47
CA GLN A 255 25.36 -1.14 3.42
C GLN A 255 25.41 0.13 4.27
N GLN A 256 26.44 0.30 5.08
CA GLN A 256 26.60 1.46 5.96
C GLN A 256 26.57 2.80 5.21
N VAL A 257 27.11 2.83 3.98
CA VAL A 257 27.10 4.04 3.14
C VAL A 257 25.65 4.41 2.74
N ALA A 258 24.82 3.42 2.38
CA ALA A 258 23.41 3.65 2.05
C ALA A 258 22.63 4.06 3.29
N LEU A 259 22.85 3.41 4.42
CA LEU A 259 22.21 3.74 5.70
C LEU A 259 22.52 5.15 6.18
N ALA A 260 23.76 5.62 6.01
CA ALA A 260 24.16 6.97 6.38
C ALA A 260 23.36 8.05 5.61
N ASP A 261 23.14 7.85 4.30
CA ASP A 261 22.34 8.77 3.49
C ASP A 261 20.84 8.61 3.76
N THR A 262 20.38 7.38 4.01
CA THR A 262 18.98 7.10 4.37
C THR A 262 18.59 7.78 5.69
N ARG A 263 19.51 7.89 6.67
CA ARG A 263 19.28 8.66 7.91
C ARG A 263 18.93 10.13 7.63
N LYS A 264 19.58 10.75 6.65
CA LYS A 264 19.29 12.14 6.24
C LYS A 264 17.88 12.24 5.62
N GLY A 265 17.52 11.27 4.77
CA GLY A 265 16.19 11.20 4.17
C GLY A 265 15.07 11.06 5.23
N LEU A 266 15.26 10.13 6.18
CA LEU A 266 14.32 9.96 7.31
C LEU A 266 14.20 11.24 8.16
N ALA A 267 15.33 11.88 8.46
CA ALA A 267 15.34 13.13 9.22
C ALA A 267 14.60 14.24 8.47
N MET A 268 14.73 14.33 7.13
CA MET A 268 14.05 15.31 6.30
C MET A 268 12.51 15.18 6.44
N PHE A 269 11.94 13.97 6.35
CA PHE A 269 10.50 13.77 6.48
C PHE A 269 9.96 14.16 7.86
N LYS A 270 10.80 14.08 8.90
CA LYS A 270 10.44 14.49 10.27
C LYS A 270 10.69 15.98 10.56
N MET A 271 11.26 16.74 9.61
CA MET A 271 11.55 18.17 9.83
C MET A 271 10.27 18.98 9.99
N PRO A 272 10.28 20.00 10.89
CA PRO A 272 9.21 21.00 10.96
C PRO A 272 8.97 21.64 9.58
N GLY A 273 7.71 21.70 9.14
CA GLY A 273 7.33 22.24 7.82
C GLY A 273 7.27 21.22 6.68
N ILE A 274 7.80 20.00 6.87
CA ILE A 274 7.55 18.83 6.01
C ILE A 274 6.59 17.89 6.73
N ASN A 275 6.98 17.37 7.88
CA ASN A 275 6.18 16.54 8.79
C ASN A 275 5.34 15.45 8.10
N ILE A 276 6.00 14.67 7.23
CA ILE A 276 5.37 13.55 6.52
C ILE A 276 5.58 12.27 7.33
N PRO A 277 4.50 11.52 7.63
CA PRO A 277 4.61 10.23 8.30
C PRO A 277 5.48 9.26 7.51
N VAL A 278 6.42 8.59 8.17
CA VAL A 278 7.19 7.50 7.56
C VAL A 278 6.43 6.20 7.79
N LEU A 279 5.86 5.64 6.72
CA LEU A 279 5.10 4.37 6.73
C LEU A 279 5.99 3.19 7.09
N GLY A 280 7.28 3.29 6.78
CA GLY A 280 8.29 2.33 7.19
C GLY A 280 9.46 2.23 6.25
N VAL A 281 10.36 1.30 6.60
CA VAL A 281 11.61 1.02 5.87
C VAL A 281 11.53 -0.34 5.20
N VAL A 282 11.92 -0.40 3.93
CA VAL A 282 12.15 -1.63 3.16
C VAL A 282 13.67 -1.81 3.01
N GLU A 283 14.19 -2.95 3.44
CA GLU A 283 15.58 -3.34 3.20
C GLU A 283 15.64 -4.16 1.92
N ASN A 284 16.10 -3.55 0.84
CA ASN A 284 16.32 -4.23 -0.42
C ASN A 284 17.75 -4.79 -0.48
N MET A 285 17.96 -5.82 -1.30
CA MET A 285 19.26 -6.51 -1.41
C MET A 285 19.75 -7.03 -0.05
N ALA A 286 18.83 -7.48 0.80
CA ALA A 286 19.13 -7.85 2.19
C ALA A 286 20.03 -9.07 2.28
N TYR A 287 19.84 -10.06 1.41
CA TYR A 287 20.65 -11.27 1.33
C TYR A 287 20.59 -11.88 -0.07
N PHE A 288 21.51 -12.76 -0.37
CA PHE A 288 21.53 -13.60 -1.55
C PHE A 288 21.30 -15.06 -1.14
N THR A 289 20.47 -15.79 -1.88
CA THR A 289 20.25 -17.22 -1.71
C THR A 289 20.53 -17.88 -3.05
N PRO A 290 21.57 -18.76 -3.16
CA PRO A 290 21.81 -19.56 -4.36
C PRO A 290 20.68 -20.56 -4.61
N GLU A 291 20.37 -20.84 -5.86
CA GLU A 291 19.34 -21.84 -6.22
C GLU A 291 19.72 -23.24 -5.73
N GLU A 292 21.01 -23.59 -5.74
CA GLU A 292 21.53 -24.88 -5.29
C GLU A 292 21.49 -25.05 -3.77
N LEU A 293 21.35 -23.96 -3.01
CA LEU A 293 21.35 -23.92 -1.56
C LEU A 293 20.23 -23.00 -1.03
N PRO A 294 18.96 -23.34 -1.25
CA PRO A 294 17.81 -22.46 -0.98
C PRO A 294 17.64 -22.10 0.50
N GLU A 295 18.20 -22.89 1.40
CA GLU A 295 18.17 -22.62 2.86
C GLU A 295 19.27 -21.64 3.33
N ASN A 296 20.27 -21.34 2.47
CA ASN A 296 21.42 -20.55 2.84
C ASN A 296 21.21 -19.07 2.46
N LYS A 297 21.43 -18.18 3.42
CA LYS A 297 21.39 -16.73 3.21
C LYS A 297 22.80 -16.13 3.34
N TYR A 298 23.26 -15.47 2.29
CA TYR A 298 24.54 -14.78 2.26
C TYR A 298 24.32 -13.26 2.32
N TYR A 299 24.78 -12.64 3.38
CA TYR A 299 24.59 -11.19 3.63
C TYR A 299 25.71 -10.37 2.99
N ILE A 300 25.69 -10.26 1.65
CA ILE A 300 26.78 -9.65 0.86
C ILE A 300 27.01 -8.18 1.24
N PHE A 301 25.92 -7.45 1.55
CA PHE A 301 25.96 -6.02 1.85
C PHE A 301 25.84 -5.70 3.35
N GLY A 302 25.88 -6.69 4.21
CA GLY A 302 25.61 -6.58 5.65
C GLY A 302 24.26 -7.17 6.02
N LYS A 303 23.92 -7.14 7.30
CA LYS A 303 22.75 -7.79 7.85
C LYS A 303 21.96 -6.83 8.73
N ASP A 304 20.64 -6.86 8.63
CA ASP A 304 19.69 -6.15 9.49
C ASP A 304 19.86 -4.61 9.55
N GLY A 305 20.61 -4.00 8.63
CA GLY A 305 20.92 -2.57 8.69
C GLY A 305 19.71 -1.67 8.57
N GLY A 306 18.78 -1.98 7.66
CA GLY A 306 17.52 -1.27 7.50
C GLY A 306 16.57 -1.49 8.68
N LYS A 307 16.58 -2.69 9.27
CA LYS A 307 15.79 -3.02 10.45
C LYS A 307 16.26 -2.26 11.69
N GLU A 308 17.58 -2.19 11.92
CA GLU A 308 18.16 -1.38 13.00
C GLU A 308 17.91 0.11 12.78
N LEU A 309 17.99 0.56 11.53
CA LEU A 309 17.66 1.93 11.17
C LEU A 309 16.20 2.26 11.49
N ALA A 310 15.25 1.42 11.08
CA ALA A 310 13.84 1.57 11.39
C ALA A 310 13.61 1.69 12.89
N LYS A 311 14.20 0.79 13.69
CA LYS A 311 14.15 0.83 15.15
C LYS A 311 14.72 2.12 15.72
N SER A 312 15.85 2.61 15.19
CA SER A 312 16.51 3.84 15.69
C SER A 312 15.70 5.13 15.44
N PHE A 313 14.81 5.11 14.44
CA PHE A 313 13.93 6.22 14.10
C PHE A 313 12.50 6.02 14.61
N ASP A 314 12.21 4.93 15.32
CA ASP A 314 10.87 4.56 15.77
C ASP A 314 9.87 4.59 14.61
N VAL A 315 10.19 3.84 13.55
CA VAL A 315 9.34 3.66 12.37
C VAL A 315 9.21 2.17 12.03
N PRO A 316 8.11 1.74 11.39
CA PRO A 316 7.91 0.34 11.04
C PRO A 316 9.00 -0.21 10.11
N PHE A 317 9.34 -1.49 10.29
CA PHE A 317 10.11 -2.26 9.33
C PHE A 317 9.15 -3.07 8.45
N LEU A 318 9.10 -2.75 7.15
CA LEU A 318 8.10 -3.31 6.24
C LEU A 318 8.51 -4.68 5.69
N GLY A 319 9.80 -4.92 5.51
CA GLY A 319 10.29 -6.21 5.05
C GLY A 319 11.66 -6.17 4.39
N GLU A 320 12.10 -7.36 4.01
CA GLU A 320 13.37 -7.62 3.32
C GLU A 320 13.10 -8.15 1.92
N ILE A 321 13.90 -7.68 0.95
CA ILE A 321 13.87 -8.20 -0.42
C ILE A 321 15.26 -8.76 -0.72
N PRO A 322 15.36 -10.03 -1.16
CA PRO A 322 16.65 -10.63 -1.48
C PRO A 322 17.26 -10.09 -2.78
N ILE A 323 18.54 -10.34 -3.00
CA ILE A 323 19.19 -10.23 -4.30
C ILE A 323 18.86 -11.49 -5.07
N VAL A 324 18.09 -11.36 -6.16
CA VAL A 324 17.75 -12.48 -7.05
C VAL A 324 17.75 -12.01 -8.48
N GLN A 325 18.35 -12.81 -9.36
CA GLN A 325 18.45 -12.53 -10.79
C GLN A 325 17.10 -12.26 -11.44
N SER A 326 16.08 -13.06 -11.09
CA SER A 326 14.73 -12.93 -11.65
C SER A 326 14.04 -11.59 -11.35
N ILE A 327 14.42 -10.88 -10.28
CA ILE A 327 13.91 -9.52 -10.02
C ILE A 327 14.47 -8.52 -11.05
N ALA A 328 15.76 -8.64 -11.35
CA ALA A 328 16.41 -7.80 -12.36
C ALA A 328 15.87 -8.09 -13.75
N GLU A 329 15.84 -9.38 -14.13
CA GLU A 329 15.29 -9.83 -15.42
C GLU A 329 13.82 -9.42 -15.62
N ALA A 330 12.99 -9.52 -14.58
CA ALA A 330 11.60 -9.08 -14.63
C ALA A 330 11.49 -7.58 -14.91
N GLY A 331 12.33 -6.77 -14.26
CA GLY A 331 12.42 -5.32 -14.51
C GLY A 331 12.89 -4.99 -15.92
N ASP A 332 13.93 -5.67 -16.40
CA ASP A 332 14.49 -5.44 -17.74
C ASP A 332 13.55 -5.91 -18.86
N ASN A 333 12.76 -6.95 -18.59
CA ASN A 333 11.74 -7.46 -19.53
C ASN A 333 10.41 -6.71 -19.45
N GLY A 334 10.31 -5.65 -18.65
CA GLY A 334 9.12 -4.82 -18.54
C GLY A 334 7.91 -5.49 -17.86
N ALA A 335 8.15 -6.49 -17.04
CA ALA A 335 7.14 -7.23 -16.31
C ALA A 335 7.52 -7.36 -14.82
N PRO A 336 7.14 -6.40 -13.95
CA PRO A 336 7.46 -6.43 -12.53
C PRO A 336 7.18 -7.80 -11.89
N ILE A 337 8.09 -8.29 -11.04
CA ILE A 337 8.03 -9.67 -10.50
C ILE A 337 6.76 -9.93 -9.69
N ALA A 338 6.13 -8.91 -9.14
CA ALA A 338 4.85 -9.00 -8.45
C ALA A 338 3.69 -9.49 -9.32
N LEU A 339 3.82 -9.47 -10.65
CA LEU A 339 2.85 -10.06 -11.58
C LEU A 339 2.85 -11.58 -11.57
N ASN A 340 3.97 -12.20 -11.17
CA ASN A 340 4.10 -13.65 -11.10
C ASN A 340 3.64 -14.16 -9.73
N THR A 341 2.33 -14.39 -9.58
CA THR A 341 1.71 -14.81 -8.31
C THR A 341 2.19 -16.16 -7.77
N GLU A 342 2.86 -16.96 -8.57
CA GLU A 342 3.43 -18.25 -8.15
C GLU A 342 4.85 -18.10 -7.57
N SER A 343 5.47 -16.96 -7.75
CA SER A 343 6.82 -16.70 -7.23
C SER A 343 6.79 -16.37 -5.74
N VAL A 344 7.70 -16.99 -4.98
CA VAL A 344 7.94 -16.63 -3.56
C VAL A 344 8.32 -15.16 -3.41
N LEU A 345 8.96 -14.60 -4.44
CA LEU A 345 9.37 -13.18 -4.46
C LEU A 345 8.18 -12.22 -4.58
N SER A 346 7.15 -12.60 -5.35
CA SER A 346 5.91 -11.80 -5.41
C SER A 346 5.22 -11.77 -4.05
N GLY A 347 5.30 -12.86 -3.29
CA GLY A 347 4.81 -12.93 -1.91
C GLY A 347 5.50 -11.91 -0.98
N ALA A 348 6.82 -11.72 -1.12
CA ALA A 348 7.54 -10.70 -0.34
C ALA A 348 7.06 -9.27 -0.67
N PHE A 349 6.82 -8.96 -1.94
CA PHE A 349 6.26 -7.65 -2.33
C PHE A 349 4.80 -7.49 -1.89
N ALA A 350 3.99 -8.55 -1.97
CA ALA A 350 2.61 -8.54 -1.47
C ALA A 350 2.56 -8.30 0.05
N GLU A 351 3.45 -8.94 0.83
CA GLU A 351 3.55 -8.69 2.27
C GLU A 351 3.93 -7.24 2.58
N ILE A 352 4.91 -6.68 1.86
CA ILE A 352 5.31 -5.28 1.99
C ILE A 352 4.12 -4.36 1.63
N ALA A 353 3.42 -4.64 0.54
CA ALA A 353 2.25 -3.87 0.11
C ALA A 353 1.13 -3.90 1.15
N GLY A 354 0.85 -5.06 1.73
CA GLY A 354 -0.11 -5.21 2.83
C GLY A 354 0.27 -4.37 4.06
N LYS A 355 1.55 -4.40 4.46
CA LYS A 355 2.04 -3.58 5.58
C LYS A 355 1.98 -2.08 5.27
N VAL A 356 2.30 -1.66 4.04
CA VAL A 356 2.15 -0.25 3.62
C VAL A 356 0.69 0.18 3.72
N ALA A 357 -0.23 -0.59 3.18
CA ALA A 357 -1.66 -0.31 3.23
C ALA A 357 -2.19 -0.26 4.68
N GLN A 358 -1.71 -1.15 5.55
CA GLN A 358 -1.97 -1.15 6.98
C GLN A 358 -1.50 0.14 7.66
N GLN A 359 -0.26 0.58 7.41
CA GLN A 359 0.27 1.82 7.97
C GLN A 359 -0.48 3.06 7.48
N VAL A 360 -0.93 3.08 6.23
CA VAL A 360 -1.81 4.13 5.71
C VAL A 360 -3.11 4.17 6.48
N ALA A 361 -3.75 3.03 6.73
CA ALA A 361 -5.01 2.96 7.47
C ALA A 361 -4.85 3.46 8.92
N ILE A 362 -3.76 3.06 9.60
CA ILE A 362 -3.42 3.52 10.95
C ILE A 362 -3.26 5.05 10.99
N ASN A 363 -2.45 5.61 10.06
CA ASN A 363 -2.21 7.06 10.00
C ASN A 363 -3.50 7.84 9.74
N ASN A 364 -4.32 7.38 8.82
CA ASN A 364 -5.60 8.02 8.51
C ASN A 364 -6.55 8.01 9.70
N ALA A 365 -6.58 6.91 10.46
CA ALA A 365 -7.40 6.80 11.68
C ALA A 365 -6.89 7.73 12.80
N GLN A 366 -5.59 7.93 12.94
CA GLN A 366 -5.00 8.86 13.89
C GLN A 366 -5.33 10.32 13.54
N THR A 367 -5.22 10.68 12.26
CA THR A 367 -5.54 12.03 11.77
C THR A 367 -7.02 12.35 11.92
N ALA A 368 -7.92 11.37 11.79
CA ALA A 368 -9.36 11.55 11.96
C ALA A 368 -9.79 11.76 13.43
N ASN A 369 -8.94 11.44 14.40
CA ASN A 369 -9.20 11.58 15.84
C ASN A 369 -8.54 12.85 16.44
N CYS A 370 -7.77 13.63 15.65
CA CYS A 370 -7.21 14.93 16.01
C CYS A 370 -8.09 16.07 15.50
#